data_fdbd9dc528bc933d0a3ced39e1eef549
#
_entry.id   fdbd9dc528bc933d0a3ced39e1eef549
#
_cell.length_a   1.000
_cell.length_b   1.000
_cell.length_c   1.000
_cell.angle_alpha   90.00
_cell.angle_beta   90.00
_cell.angle_gamma   90.00
#
_symmetry.space_group_name_H-M   'P 1'
#
loop_
_entity.id
_entity.type
_entity.pdbx_description
1 polymer ?
#
loop_
_entity_poly.entity_id
_entity_poly.type
_entity_poly.pdbx_seq_one_letter_code
_entity_poly.pdbx_strand_id
1 'polypeptide(L)'
;MKPIHANELLAGLTLARPVPITAVVTDSRRVTPGCVFVCFPGARVDGHDFAAAAYQAGAEYIIANHPVDGVPEDHLVVTPSSHRAMIRMASNYRTLFSPLMIGVTGSVGKTTTKEFCYAVLSAFGNTLKTEGNQNNEIGLPNTLFRLDDATEYAVVEMGMSALGEIARLSRTARPSAGIITMIGVSHLESLGSRENILKAKLEICQGLPDGAPLVLNADDDLLPGAALPARLRPVWFGIEAEPADVRAVNIRETQDAGTDFTIRDSEYGEFSVHIPTVGRHTVYDALAAYAAATRLGLDPARASAALARYQ
;
A
#
# COMPACT_ATOMS: atom_id res chain seq x y z
N MET A 1 -8.55 12.36 8.96
CA MET A 1 -9.52 11.95 7.93
C MET A 1 -10.35 13.18 7.53
N LYS A 2 -10.56 13.44 6.24
CA LYS A 2 -11.53 14.44 5.78
C LYS A 2 -12.94 13.97 6.16
N PRO A 3 -13.82 14.82 6.72
CA PRO A 3 -15.19 14.42 7.03
C PRO A 3 -15.93 13.91 5.78
N ILE A 4 -16.68 12.82 5.95
CA ILE A 4 -17.52 12.19 4.93
C ILE A 4 -18.88 11.86 5.57
N HIS A 5 -19.97 11.87 4.79
CA HIS A 5 -21.25 11.46 5.32
C HIS A 5 -21.32 9.94 5.56
N ALA A 6 -21.96 9.54 6.67
CA ALA A 6 -22.04 8.11 7.06
C ALA A 6 -22.71 7.26 5.98
N ASN A 7 -23.73 7.75 5.30
CA ASN A 7 -24.39 7.03 4.20
C ASN A 7 -23.47 6.78 3.00
N GLU A 8 -22.43 7.59 2.81
CA GLU A 8 -21.40 7.38 1.77
C GLU A 8 -20.32 6.42 2.29
N LEU A 9 -19.80 6.66 3.51
CA LEU A 9 -18.78 5.83 4.11
C LEU A 9 -19.24 4.38 4.32
N LEU A 10 -20.48 4.20 4.84
CA LEU A 10 -21.08 2.91 5.17
C LEU A 10 -21.89 2.31 4.01
N ALA A 11 -21.78 2.88 2.81
CA ALA A 11 -22.49 2.37 1.64
C ALA A 11 -22.16 0.90 1.37
N GLY A 12 -23.20 0.08 1.24
CA GLY A 12 -23.09 -1.38 1.07
C GLY A 12 -22.84 -2.16 2.36
N LEU A 13 -22.84 -1.51 3.51
CA LEU A 13 -22.85 -2.13 4.85
C LEU A 13 -24.22 -1.96 5.54
N THR A 14 -24.76 -0.75 5.51
CA THR A 14 -26.06 -0.41 6.08
C THR A 14 -26.64 0.84 5.42
N LEU A 15 -27.94 1.09 5.67
CA LEU A 15 -28.58 2.37 5.34
C LEU A 15 -28.34 3.33 6.50
N ALA A 16 -27.30 4.14 6.40
CA ALA A 16 -26.93 5.11 7.42
C ALA A 16 -27.56 6.49 7.16
N ARG A 17 -27.72 7.27 8.23
CA ARG A 17 -28.14 8.68 8.14
C ARG A 17 -27.01 9.52 7.53
N PRO A 18 -27.32 10.66 6.86
CA PRO A 18 -26.30 11.53 6.26
C PRO A 18 -25.64 12.44 7.33
N VAL A 19 -25.10 11.83 8.39
CA VAL A 19 -24.36 12.55 9.44
C VAL A 19 -22.86 12.54 9.14
N PRO A 20 -22.11 13.58 9.52
CA PRO A 20 -20.67 13.63 9.25
C PRO A 20 -19.89 12.66 10.13
N ILE A 21 -19.04 11.86 9.51
CA ILE A 21 -18.05 10.98 10.17
C ILE A 21 -16.68 11.64 10.07
N THR A 22 -16.01 11.78 11.20
CA THR A 22 -14.73 12.49 11.32
C THR A 22 -13.53 11.57 11.44
N ALA A 23 -13.74 10.31 11.85
CA ALA A 23 -12.70 9.29 11.99
C ALA A 23 -13.27 7.87 11.91
N VAL A 24 -12.43 6.91 11.56
CA VAL A 24 -12.66 5.47 11.76
C VAL A 24 -11.58 4.99 12.72
N VAL A 25 -11.95 4.44 13.86
CA VAL A 25 -11.05 4.03 14.94
C VAL A 25 -11.27 2.58 15.35
N THR A 26 -10.20 1.91 15.74
CA THR A 26 -10.18 0.51 16.20
C THR A 26 -9.70 0.37 17.64
N ASP A 27 -9.23 1.46 18.24
CA ASP A 27 -8.79 1.56 19.63
C ASP A 27 -9.80 2.44 20.38
N SER A 28 -10.48 1.88 21.39
CA SER A 28 -11.50 2.57 22.18
C SER A 28 -11.00 3.83 22.87
N ARG A 29 -9.70 3.90 23.19
CA ARG A 29 -9.04 5.08 23.79
C ARG A 29 -8.93 6.28 22.82
N ARG A 30 -9.13 6.03 21.52
CA ARG A 30 -9.08 7.03 20.44
C ARG A 30 -10.44 7.45 19.95
N VAL A 31 -11.51 6.99 20.59
CA VAL A 31 -12.88 7.40 20.25
C VAL A 31 -13.04 8.90 20.47
N THR A 32 -13.61 9.55 19.49
CA THR A 32 -13.99 10.97 19.50
C THR A 32 -15.41 11.12 18.97
N PRO A 33 -16.16 12.16 19.36
CA PRO A 33 -17.49 12.41 18.84
C PRO A 33 -17.56 12.40 17.31
N GLY A 34 -18.54 11.68 16.77
CA GLY A 34 -18.73 11.55 15.32
C GLY A 34 -17.81 10.55 14.62
N CYS A 35 -17.08 9.71 15.35
CA CYS A 35 -16.29 8.63 14.74
C CYS A 35 -17.12 7.35 14.50
N VAL A 36 -16.60 6.46 13.67
CA VAL A 36 -16.99 5.05 13.59
C VAL A 36 -16.00 4.23 14.40
N PHE A 37 -16.48 3.46 15.37
CA PHE A 37 -15.67 2.50 16.12
C PHE A 37 -15.86 1.10 15.53
N VAL A 38 -14.74 0.43 15.20
CA VAL A 38 -14.75 -0.91 14.61
C VAL A 38 -14.28 -1.94 15.63
N CYS A 39 -15.15 -2.87 16.00
CA CYS A 39 -14.85 -3.95 16.92
C CYS A 39 -14.13 -5.07 16.17
N PHE A 40 -12.91 -5.40 16.59
CA PHE A 40 -12.19 -6.57 16.11
C PHE A 40 -12.15 -7.63 17.21
N PRO A 41 -12.47 -8.90 16.89
CA PRO A 41 -12.23 -9.98 17.83
C PRO A 41 -10.73 -10.19 18.01
N GLY A 42 -10.29 -10.29 19.24
CA GLY A 42 -8.89 -10.51 19.57
C GLY A 42 -8.71 -11.65 20.55
N ALA A 43 -7.55 -12.32 20.51
CA ALA A 43 -7.28 -13.48 21.37
C ALA A 43 -7.14 -13.13 22.88
N ARG A 44 -6.76 -11.89 23.21
CA ARG A 44 -6.58 -11.42 24.60
C ARG A 44 -7.59 -10.37 25.01
N VAL A 45 -8.05 -9.57 24.06
CA VAL A 45 -8.97 -8.45 24.27
C VAL A 45 -9.92 -8.44 23.09
N ASP A 46 -11.23 -8.55 23.33
CA ASP A 46 -12.24 -8.43 22.30
C ASP A 46 -12.70 -6.97 22.18
N GLY A 47 -12.63 -6.42 20.99
CA GLY A 47 -13.10 -5.05 20.72
C GLY A 47 -14.59 -4.84 21.00
N HIS A 48 -15.39 -5.89 20.95
CA HIS A 48 -16.82 -5.85 21.24
C HIS A 48 -17.11 -5.49 22.70
N ASP A 49 -16.23 -5.84 23.65
CA ASP A 49 -16.36 -5.48 25.07
C ASP A 49 -16.34 -3.96 25.30
N PHE A 50 -15.82 -3.20 24.35
CA PHE A 50 -15.72 -1.74 24.42
C PHE A 50 -16.81 -1.00 23.62
N ALA A 51 -17.70 -1.72 22.94
CA ALA A 51 -18.68 -1.14 22.03
C ALA A 51 -19.61 -0.13 22.73
N ALA A 52 -20.20 -0.50 23.89
CA ALA A 52 -21.06 0.38 24.65
C ALA A 52 -20.32 1.63 25.17
N ALA A 53 -19.11 1.46 25.69
CA ALA A 53 -18.28 2.58 26.16
C ALA A 53 -17.86 3.51 25.00
N ALA A 54 -17.56 2.96 23.84
CA ALA A 54 -17.25 3.73 22.64
C ALA A 54 -18.47 4.56 22.16
N TYR A 55 -19.67 3.96 22.18
CA TYR A 55 -20.90 4.68 21.87
C TYR A 55 -21.16 5.81 22.89
N GLN A 56 -21.03 5.55 24.19
CA GLN A 56 -21.18 6.56 25.24
C GLN A 56 -20.13 7.69 25.12
N ALA A 57 -18.94 7.39 24.62
CA ALA A 57 -17.88 8.37 24.35
C ALA A 57 -18.12 9.19 23.07
N GLY A 58 -19.22 8.92 22.34
CA GLY A 58 -19.65 9.71 21.19
C GLY A 58 -19.34 9.10 19.82
N ALA A 59 -19.01 7.81 19.73
CA ALA A 59 -18.97 7.12 18.45
C ALA A 59 -20.35 7.16 17.80
N GLU A 60 -20.43 7.63 16.56
CA GLU A 60 -21.70 7.74 15.82
C GLU A 60 -22.20 6.37 15.34
N TYR A 61 -21.28 5.49 14.93
CA TYR A 61 -21.58 4.13 14.55
C TYR A 61 -20.60 3.15 15.20
N ILE A 62 -21.13 1.99 15.55
CA ILE A 62 -20.36 0.82 16.02
C ILE A 62 -20.46 -0.26 14.96
N ILE A 63 -19.33 -0.76 14.46
CA ILE A 63 -19.25 -1.91 13.57
C ILE A 63 -18.88 -3.12 14.39
N ALA A 64 -19.75 -4.14 14.41
CA ALA A 64 -19.58 -5.34 15.23
C ALA A 64 -19.86 -6.61 14.42
N ASN A 65 -19.35 -7.78 14.89
CA ASN A 65 -19.58 -9.07 14.23
C ASN A 65 -20.85 -9.76 14.75
N HIS A 66 -21.40 -9.29 15.85
CA HIS A 66 -22.64 -9.78 16.47
C HIS A 66 -23.32 -8.61 17.20
N PRO A 67 -24.60 -8.73 17.58
CA PRO A 67 -25.26 -7.74 18.42
C PRO A 67 -24.49 -7.51 19.72
N VAL A 68 -24.45 -6.27 20.18
CA VAL A 68 -23.79 -5.85 21.44
C VAL A 68 -24.78 -5.04 22.28
N ASP A 69 -24.80 -5.29 23.59
CA ASP A 69 -25.65 -4.55 24.50
C ASP A 69 -25.16 -3.11 24.71
N GLY A 70 -26.10 -2.22 25.00
CA GLY A 70 -25.78 -0.81 25.32
C GLY A 70 -25.50 0.08 24.10
N VAL A 71 -25.71 -0.41 22.88
CA VAL A 71 -25.65 0.36 21.64
C VAL A 71 -27.03 0.28 20.96
N PRO A 72 -27.71 1.44 20.68
CA PRO A 72 -28.97 1.43 19.95
C PRO A 72 -28.84 0.86 18.53
N GLU A 73 -29.90 0.20 18.04
CA GLU A 73 -29.86 -0.50 16.75
C GLU A 73 -29.54 0.44 15.56
N ASP A 74 -29.99 1.70 15.63
CA ASP A 74 -29.74 2.69 14.58
C ASP A 74 -28.29 3.23 14.56
N HIS A 75 -27.49 2.91 15.58
CA HIS A 75 -26.06 3.19 15.68
C HIS A 75 -25.19 1.94 15.55
N LEU A 76 -25.80 0.73 15.50
CA LEU A 76 -25.10 -0.54 15.43
C LEU A 76 -25.17 -1.15 14.02
N VAL A 77 -24.01 -1.43 13.44
CA VAL A 77 -23.90 -2.15 12.17
C VAL A 77 -23.32 -3.55 12.43
N VAL A 78 -24.19 -4.55 12.41
CA VAL A 78 -23.77 -5.95 12.54
C VAL A 78 -23.37 -6.50 11.16
N THR A 79 -22.16 -7.02 11.06
CA THR A 79 -21.58 -7.54 9.81
C THR A 79 -20.85 -8.88 10.06
N PRO A 80 -20.84 -9.80 9.11
CA PRO A 80 -20.12 -11.06 9.28
C PRO A 80 -18.60 -10.90 9.51
N SER A 81 -18.02 -9.75 9.16
CA SER A 81 -16.58 -9.50 9.30
C SER A 81 -16.26 -8.00 9.39
N SER A 82 -15.80 -7.57 10.56
CA SER A 82 -15.31 -6.20 10.79
C SER A 82 -14.13 -5.84 9.87
N HIS A 83 -13.27 -6.82 9.51
CA HIS A 83 -12.19 -6.61 8.53
C HIS A 83 -12.76 -6.24 7.15
N ARG A 84 -13.77 -6.99 6.67
CA ARG A 84 -14.42 -6.68 5.39
C ARG A 84 -15.17 -5.35 5.43
N ALA A 85 -15.79 -5.03 6.56
CA ALA A 85 -16.43 -3.73 6.76
C ALA A 85 -15.42 -2.59 6.68
N MET A 86 -14.26 -2.73 7.33
CA MET A 86 -13.18 -1.74 7.29
C MET A 86 -12.62 -1.55 5.87
N ILE A 87 -12.38 -2.64 5.14
CA ILE A 87 -11.98 -2.61 3.73
C ILE A 87 -13.04 -1.91 2.86
N ARG A 88 -14.33 -2.17 3.08
CA ARG A 88 -15.43 -1.51 2.35
C ARG A 88 -15.44 -0.01 2.63
N MET A 89 -15.38 0.41 3.90
CA MET A 89 -15.32 1.82 4.28
C MET A 89 -14.11 2.53 3.66
N ALA A 90 -12.92 1.90 3.72
CA ALA A 90 -11.72 2.46 3.09
C ALA A 90 -11.84 2.56 1.57
N SER A 91 -12.47 1.57 0.92
CA SER A 91 -12.75 1.60 -0.52
C SER A 91 -13.70 2.74 -0.88
N ASN A 92 -14.75 2.96 -0.09
CA ASN A 92 -15.69 4.07 -0.26
C ASN A 92 -14.98 5.42 -0.07
N TYR A 93 -14.21 5.57 1.02
CA TYR A 93 -13.44 6.78 1.30
C TYR A 93 -12.40 7.10 0.21
N ARG A 94 -11.71 6.06 -0.32
CA ARG A 94 -10.72 6.19 -1.40
C ARG A 94 -11.32 6.78 -2.69
N THR A 95 -12.64 6.66 -2.92
CA THR A 95 -13.29 7.25 -4.11
C THR A 95 -13.31 8.77 -4.13
N LEU A 96 -13.12 9.41 -2.97
CA LEU A 96 -13.14 10.87 -2.86
C LEU A 96 -11.84 11.52 -3.37
N PHE A 97 -10.78 10.74 -3.60
CA PHE A 97 -9.45 11.26 -3.91
C PHE A 97 -8.85 10.53 -5.11
N SER A 98 -7.97 11.20 -5.82
CA SER A 98 -7.29 10.65 -7.02
C SER A 98 -5.78 10.91 -6.98
N PRO A 99 -5.07 10.61 -5.87
CA PRO A 99 -3.63 10.75 -5.84
C PRO A 99 -3.00 9.75 -6.83
N LEU A 100 -1.85 10.13 -7.38
CA LEU A 100 -1.01 9.20 -8.12
C LEU A 100 -0.37 8.23 -7.12
N MET A 101 -0.81 6.95 -7.14
CA MET A 101 -0.51 6.00 -6.07
C MET A 101 0.34 4.83 -6.58
N ILE A 102 1.41 4.51 -5.86
CA ILE A 102 2.23 3.32 -6.09
C ILE A 102 1.90 2.27 -5.03
N GLY A 103 1.53 1.06 -5.46
CA GLY A 103 1.41 -0.12 -4.60
C GLY A 103 2.69 -0.93 -4.60
N VAL A 104 3.18 -1.33 -3.43
CA VAL A 104 4.43 -2.10 -3.29
C VAL A 104 4.16 -3.42 -2.58
N THR A 105 4.56 -4.53 -3.20
CA THR A 105 4.58 -5.85 -2.57
C THR A 105 5.86 -6.61 -2.89
N GLY A 106 6.03 -7.78 -2.29
CA GLY A 106 7.18 -8.65 -2.45
C GLY A 106 7.47 -9.45 -1.18
N SER A 107 8.40 -10.39 -1.24
CA SER A 107 8.82 -11.15 -0.06
C SER A 107 9.76 -10.34 0.82
N VAL A 108 10.73 -9.63 0.23
CA VAL A 108 11.73 -8.77 0.88
C VAL A 108 11.80 -7.44 0.13
N GLY A 109 12.29 -6.37 0.78
CA GLY A 109 12.50 -5.06 0.16
C GLY A 109 11.29 -4.13 0.15
N LYS A 110 10.08 -4.59 0.50
CA LYS A 110 8.84 -3.77 0.45
C LYS A 110 8.96 -2.44 1.15
N THR A 111 9.40 -2.45 2.41
CA THR A 111 9.48 -1.25 3.24
C THR A 111 10.56 -0.29 2.73
N THR A 112 11.71 -0.80 2.35
CA THR A 112 12.80 -0.01 1.76
C THR A 112 12.36 0.60 0.42
N THR A 113 11.76 -0.19 -0.47
CA THR A 113 11.21 0.30 -1.75
C THR A 113 10.13 1.37 -1.51
N LYS A 114 9.23 1.16 -0.53
CA LYS A 114 8.22 2.16 -0.14
C LYS A 114 8.88 3.48 0.30
N GLU A 115 9.94 3.42 1.10
CA GLU A 115 10.65 4.63 1.56
C GLU A 115 11.37 5.33 0.38
N PHE A 116 11.99 4.59 -0.56
CA PHE A 116 12.52 5.19 -1.78
C PHE A 116 11.41 5.82 -2.65
N CYS A 117 10.26 5.14 -2.82
CA CYS A 117 9.11 5.72 -3.50
C CYS A 117 8.65 7.01 -2.82
N TYR A 118 8.59 7.02 -1.49
CA TYR A 118 8.23 8.21 -0.73
C TYR A 118 9.24 9.36 -0.95
N ALA A 119 10.54 9.06 -0.90
CA ALA A 119 11.59 10.05 -1.16
C ALA A 119 11.47 10.67 -2.57
N VAL A 120 11.22 9.82 -3.57
CA VAL A 120 11.01 10.26 -4.96
C VAL A 120 9.74 11.09 -5.09
N LEU A 121 8.59 10.56 -4.69
CA LEU A 121 7.29 11.23 -4.85
C LEU A 121 7.21 12.55 -4.08
N SER A 122 7.77 12.61 -2.86
CA SER A 122 7.85 13.83 -2.05
C SER A 122 8.69 14.95 -2.67
N ALA A 123 9.52 14.62 -3.66
CA ALA A 123 10.19 15.65 -4.45
C ALA A 123 9.22 16.37 -5.39
N PHE A 124 8.08 15.75 -5.75
CA PHE A 124 7.13 16.29 -6.72
C PHE A 124 5.90 16.94 -6.05
N GLY A 125 5.50 16.52 -4.86
CA GLY A 125 4.36 17.11 -4.16
C GLY A 125 4.05 16.43 -2.84
N ASN A 126 2.90 16.78 -2.28
CA ASN A 126 2.47 16.25 -0.99
C ASN A 126 2.17 14.75 -1.09
N THR A 127 2.90 13.96 -0.34
CA THR A 127 2.94 12.50 -0.47
C THR A 127 2.54 11.80 0.82
N LEU A 128 1.55 10.91 0.73
CA LEU A 128 1.16 9.99 1.79
C LEU A 128 1.92 8.67 1.66
N LYS A 129 2.34 8.08 2.79
CA LYS A 129 2.88 6.71 2.81
C LYS A 129 2.26 5.84 3.88
N THR A 130 2.35 4.51 3.69
CA THR A 130 2.11 3.54 4.75
C THR A 130 3.12 3.74 5.88
N GLU A 131 2.62 3.95 7.11
CA GLU A 131 3.45 4.07 8.31
C GLU A 131 3.85 2.69 8.85
N GLY A 132 5.13 2.54 9.19
CA GLY A 132 5.64 1.28 9.75
C GLY A 132 5.27 0.08 8.89
N ASN A 133 4.69 -0.94 9.52
CA ASN A 133 4.22 -2.18 8.90
C ASN A 133 2.69 -2.25 8.72
N GLN A 134 1.99 -1.11 8.58
CA GLN A 134 0.54 -1.05 8.38
C GLN A 134 0.14 -1.50 6.96
N ASN A 135 0.50 -2.71 6.59
CA ASN A 135 0.43 -3.25 5.23
C ASN A 135 -0.62 -4.37 5.05
N ASN A 136 -1.49 -4.58 6.04
CA ASN A 136 -2.53 -5.62 6.07
C ASN A 136 -3.95 -5.02 5.95
N GLU A 137 -4.99 -5.85 6.12
CA GLU A 137 -6.41 -5.49 6.00
C GLU A 137 -6.93 -4.51 7.07
N ILE A 138 -6.12 -4.16 8.08
CA ILE A 138 -6.40 -3.09 9.04
C ILE A 138 -5.52 -1.87 8.73
N GLY A 139 -4.24 -2.10 8.49
CA GLY A 139 -3.25 -1.04 8.33
C GLY A 139 -3.42 -0.24 7.04
N LEU A 140 -3.68 -0.91 5.90
CA LEU A 140 -3.90 -0.20 4.64
C LEU A 140 -5.16 0.68 4.70
N PRO A 141 -6.33 0.25 5.22
CA PRO A 141 -7.45 1.13 5.49
C PRO A 141 -7.09 2.36 6.33
N ASN A 142 -6.35 2.17 7.43
CA ASN A 142 -5.90 3.30 8.26
C ASN A 142 -5.02 4.29 7.48
N THR A 143 -4.18 3.79 6.58
CA THR A 143 -3.40 4.65 5.67
C THR A 143 -4.32 5.43 4.73
N LEU A 144 -5.31 4.77 4.10
CA LEU A 144 -6.23 5.40 3.17
C LEU A 144 -7.13 6.45 3.83
N PHE A 145 -7.55 6.25 5.09
CA PHE A 145 -8.32 7.25 5.84
C PHE A 145 -7.53 8.54 6.14
N ARG A 146 -6.22 8.56 5.90
CA ARG A 146 -5.38 9.76 6.01
C ARG A 146 -5.31 10.58 4.73
N LEU A 147 -5.88 10.10 3.62
CA LEU A 147 -5.99 10.87 2.37
C LEU A 147 -6.82 12.14 2.63
N ASP A 148 -6.40 13.23 2.00
CA ASP A 148 -7.07 14.51 2.01
C ASP A 148 -6.93 15.20 0.64
N ASP A 149 -7.51 16.39 0.50
CA ASP A 149 -7.50 17.17 -0.74
C ASP A 149 -6.10 17.69 -1.11
N ALA A 150 -5.16 17.72 -0.19
CA ALA A 150 -3.79 18.14 -0.42
C ALA A 150 -2.89 16.98 -0.87
N THR A 151 -3.36 15.73 -0.77
CA THR A 151 -2.58 14.54 -1.12
C THR A 151 -2.51 14.37 -2.63
N GLU A 152 -1.35 14.67 -3.21
CA GLU A 152 -1.09 14.53 -4.66
C GLU A 152 -0.55 13.14 -5.01
N TYR A 153 0.26 12.58 -4.12
CA TYR A 153 0.94 11.30 -4.30
C TYR A 153 0.71 10.39 -3.11
N ALA A 154 0.79 9.08 -3.36
CA ALA A 154 0.76 8.11 -2.26
C ALA A 154 1.61 6.88 -2.59
N VAL A 155 2.17 6.25 -1.57
CA VAL A 155 2.78 4.93 -1.67
C VAL A 155 2.23 4.04 -0.57
N VAL A 156 1.70 2.88 -0.97
CA VAL A 156 1.09 1.91 -0.04
C VAL A 156 1.79 0.56 -0.14
N GLU A 157 2.20 0.07 1.04
CA GLU A 157 2.78 -1.26 1.17
C GLU A 157 1.65 -2.29 1.33
N MET A 158 1.77 -3.44 0.64
CA MET A 158 0.79 -4.53 0.68
C MET A 158 1.48 -5.82 1.09
N GLY A 159 1.21 -6.25 2.33
CA GLY A 159 1.62 -7.54 2.89
C GLY A 159 0.52 -8.58 2.75
N MET A 160 0.86 -9.84 3.03
CA MET A 160 -0.11 -10.94 3.05
C MET A 160 0.38 -12.09 3.93
N SER A 161 -0.57 -12.87 4.41
CA SER A 161 -0.37 -14.17 5.05
C SER A 161 -1.04 -15.30 4.25
N ALA A 162 -2.04 -14.98 3.44
CA ALA A 162 -2.81 -15.93 2.64
C ALA A 162 -3.13 -15.37 1.25
N LEU A 163 -3.51 -16.27 0.34
CA LEU A 163 -4.05 -15.91 -0.98
C LEU A 163 -5.32 -15.06 -0.84
N GLY A 164 -5.50 -14.12 -1.74
CA GLY A 164 -6.64 -13.20 -1.80
C GLY A 164 -6.50 -11.94 -0.97
N GLU A 165 -5.50 -11.84 -0.07
CA GLU A 165 -5.30 -10.64 0.76
C GLU A 165 -4.78 -9.47 -0.08
N ILE A 166 -3.73 -9.66 -0.87
CA ILE A 166 -3.22 -8.58 -1.74
C ILE A 166 -4.27 -8.17 -2.78
N ALA A 167 -5.08 -9.08 -3.28
CA ALA A 167 -6.19 -8.76 -4.17
C ALA A 167 -7.16 -7.76 -3.54
N ARG A 168 -7.55 -8.00 -2.28
CA ARG A 168 -8.44 -7.10 -1.53
C ARG A 168 -7.78 -5.76 -1.28
N LEU A 169 -6.52 -5.75 -0.83
CA LEU A 169 -5.76 -4.52 -0.58
C LEU A 169 -5.61 -3.69 -1.85
N SER A 170 -5.22 -4.32 -2.95
CA SER A 170 -5.01 -3.65 -4.24
C SER A 170 -6.30 -3.07 -4.81
N ARG A 171 -7.40 -3.83 -4.81
CA ARG A 171 -8.72 -3.33 -5.25
C ARG A 171 -9.23 -2.18 -4.38
N THR A 172 -8.86 -2.15 -3.10
CA THR A 172 -9.23 -1.07 -2.18
C THR A 172 -8.41 0.18 -2.42
N ALA A 173 -7.09 0.04 -2.55
CA ALA A 173 -6.18 1.15 -2.77
C ALA A 173 -6.27 1.72 -4.19
N ARG A 174 -6.53 0.87 -5.20
CA ARG A 174 -6.55 1.22 -6.63
C ARG A 174 -5.30 2.01 -7.03
N PRO A 175 -4.11 1.39 -6.95
CA PRO A 175 -2.87 2.06 -7.28
C PRO A 175 -2.77 2.34 -8.79
N SER A 176 -2.03 3.39 -9.15
CA SER A 176 -1.73 3.79 -10.53
C SER A 176 -0.58 2.95 -11.12
N ALA A 177 0.31 2.42 -10.27
CA ALA A 177 1.38 1.50 -10.62
C ALA A 177 1.57 0.46 -9.51
N GLY A 178 2.07 -0.72 -9.89
CA GLY A 178 2.43 -1.78 -8.96
C GLY A 178 3.91 -2.13 -9.00
N ILE A 179 4.50 -2.44 -7.85
CA ILE A 179 5.87 -2.95 -7.74
C ILE A 179 5.84 -4.32 -7.08
N ILE A 180 6.52 -5.30 -7.66
CA ILE A 180 6.85 -6.57 -7.02
C ILE A 180 8.38 -6.65 -6.90
N THR A 181 8.88 -6.56 -5.66
CA THR A 181 10.32 -6.44 -5.41
C THR A 181 11.07 -7.74 -5.69
N MET A 182 10.62 -8.85 -5.08
CA MET A 182 11.16 -10.19 -5.34
C MET A 182 10.27 -11.29 -4.74
N ILE A 183 10.46 -12.53 -5.19
CA ILE A 183 9.79 -13.73 -4.72
C ILE A 183 10.76 -14.58 -3.90
N GLY A 184 10.76 -14.42 -2.60
CA GLY A 184 11.55 -15.20 -1.65
C GLY A 184 10.74 -16.33 -1.00
N VAL A 185 11.17 -16.70 0.22
CA VAL A 185 10.59 -17.79 1.02
C VAL A 185 9.68 -17.29 2.17
N SER A 186 9.47 -16.00 2.30
CA SER A 186 8.57 -15.47 3.34
C SER A 186 7.16 -16.01 3.13
N HIS A 187 6.53 -16.50 4.21
CA HIS A 187 5.21 -17.15 4.20
C HIS A 187 5.17 -18.54 3.51
N LEU A 188 6.33 -19.20 3.36
CA LEU A 188 6.38 -20.54 2.75
C LEU A 188 5.54 -21.56 3.53
N GLU A 189 5.57 -21.49 4.87
CA GLU A 189 4.77 -22.37 5.74
C GLU A 189 3.26 -22.27 5.48
N SER A 190 2.75 -21.05 5.24
CA SER A 190 1.32 -20.81 5.03
C SER A 190 0.87 -21.02 3.58
N LEU A 191 1.74 -20.82 2.60
CA LEU A 191 1.43 -20.92 1.17
C LEU A 191 1.92 -22.20 0.50
N GLY A 192 2.82 -22.93 1.14
CA GLY A 192 3.30 -24.26 0.73
C GLY A 192 4.37 -24.26 -0.37
N SER A 193 4.42 -23.25 -1.26
CA SER A 193 5.45 -23.17 -2.31
C SER A 193 5.75 -21.72 -2.73
N ARG A 194 6.90 -21.52 -3.41
CA ARG A 194 7.28 -20.21 -3.97
C ARG A 194 6.39 -19.79 -5.14
N GLU A 195 5.86 -20.74 -5.89
CA GLU A 195 4.88 -20.49 -6.97
C GLU A 195 3.57 -19.94 -6.39
N ASN A 196 3.12 -20.41 -5.23
CA ASN A 196 1.97 -19.84 -4.54
C ASN A 196 2.27 -18.44 -3.96
N ILE A 197 3.51 -18.20 -3.51
CA ILE A 197 3.95 -16.85 -3.11
C ILE A 197 3.94 -15.92 -4.32
N LEU A 198 4.47 -16.33 -5.47
CA LEU A 198 4.39 -15.58 -6.73
C LEU A 198 2.92 -15.26 -7.09
N LYS A 199 2.05 -16.28 -7.07
CA LYS A 199 0.62 -16.11 -7.35
C LYS A 199 -0.02 -15.09 -6.40
N ALA A 200 0.29 -15.14 -5.11
CA ALA A 200 -0.22 -14.18 -4.13
C ALA A 200 0.30 -12.76 -4.39
N LYS A 201 1.58 -12.59 -4.75
CA LYS A 201 2.14 -11.25 -5.07
C LYS A 201 1.57 -10.68 -6.36
N LEU A 202 1.31 -11.49 -7.36
CA LEU A 202 0.66 -11.09 -8.62
C LEU A 202 -0.80 -10.63 -8.42
N GLU A 203 -1.42 -10.90 -7.27
CA GLU A 203 -2.73 -10.35 -6.93
C GLU A 203 -2.75 -8.80 -6.91
N ILE A 204 -1.60 -8.13 -6.77
CA ILE A 204 -1.50 -6.67 -6.87
C ILE A 204 -2.06 -6.16 -8.20
N CYS A 205 -1.96 -6.95 -9.26
CA CYS A 205 -2.49 -6.63 -10.58
C CYS A 205 -4.00 -6.37 -10.58
N GLN A 206 -4.74 -6.88 -9.59
CA GLN A 206 -6.20 -6.83 -9.59
C GLN A 206 -6.79 -5.44 -9.29
N GLY A 207 -6.01 -4.54 -8.69
CA GLY A 207 -6.41 -3.15 -8.44
C GLY A 207 -5.83 -2.14 -9.42
N LEU A 208 -4.94 -2.59 -10.32
CA LEU A 208 -4.30 -1.73 -11.33
C LEU A 208 -5.24 -1.50 -12.52
N PRO A 209 -5.33 -0.25 -13.04
CA PRO A 209 -6.09 0.03 -14.26
C PRO A 209 -5.38 -0.54 -15.50
N ASP A 210 -6.10 -0.61 -16.63
CA ASP A 210 -5.52 -1.02 -17.89
C ASP A 210 -4.42 -0.04 -18.32
N GLY A 211 -3.33 -0.57 -18.87
CA GLY A 211 -2.14 0.19 -19.25
C GLY A 211 -1.22 0.59 -18.09
N ALA A 212 -1.59 0.28 -16.85
CA ALA A 212 -0.77 0.62 -15.69
C ALA A 212 0.61 -0.05 -15.74
N PRO A 213 1.69 0.64 -15.33
CA PRO A 213 3.00 0.02 -15.18
C PRO A 213 3.01 -0.98 -14.03
N LEU A 214 3.53 -2.18 -14.32
CA LEU A 214 3.84 -3.22 -13.36
C LEU A 214 5.35 -3.41 -13.33
N VAL A 215 5.99 -2.91 -12.29
CA VAL A 215 7.45 -2.88 -12.12
C VAL A 215 7.91 -4.17 -11.46
N LEU A 216 8.80 -4.91 -12.11
CA LEU A 216 9.18 -6.27 -11.80
C LEU A 216 10.70 -6.43 -11.81
N ASN A 217 11.22 -7.19 -10.84
CA ASN A 217 12.64 -7.50 -10.76
C ASN A 217 13.01 -8.54 -11.84
N ALA A 218 13.85 -8.16 -12.79
CA ALA A 218 14.34 -9.03 -13.86
C ALA A 218 15.36 -10.06 -13.38
N ASP A 219 16.01 -9.81 -12.25
CA ASP A 219 17.00 -10.73 -11.65
C ASP A 219 16.35 -11.75 -10.70
N ASP A 220 15.02 -11.72 -10.54
CA ASP A 220 14.27 -12.73 -9.81
C ASP A 220 14.12 -14.01 -10.65
N ASP A 221 14.22 -15.17 -10.03
CA ASP A 221 14.20 -16.45 -10.74
C ASP A 221 12.78 -16.89 -11.18
N LEU A 222 11.71 -16.32 -10.60
CA LEU A 222 10.33 -16.69 -10.91
C LEU A 222 9.57 -15.60 -11.67
N LEU A 223 9.83 -14.31 -11.42
CA LEU A 223 9.10 -13.21 -12.03
C LEU A 223 9.21 -13.18 -13.56
N PRO A 224 10.39 -13.40 -14.20
CA PRO A 224 10.51 -13.39 -15.66
C PRO A 224 9.69 -14.47 -16.37
N GLY A 225 9.44 -15.61 -15.71
CA GLY A 225 8.60 -16.70 -16.24
C GLY A 225 7.10 -16.58 -15.89
N ALA A 226 6.69 -15.51 -15.20
CA ALA A 226 5.32 -15.40 -14.73
C ALA A 226 4.34 -15.02 -15.85
N ALA A 227 3.13 -15.59 -15.82
CA ALA A 227 2.04 -15.19 -16.69
C ALA A 227 1.46 -13.85 -16.21
N LEU A 228 1.81 -12.75 -16.86
CA LEU A 228 1.35 -11.41 -16.55
C LEU A 228 0.06 -11.07 -17.30
N PRO A 229 -0.86 -10.28 -16.68
CA PRO A 229 -2.06 -9.82 -17.39
C PRO A 229 -1.71 -8.92 -18.59
N ALA A 230 -2.16 -9.30 -19.79
CA ALA A 230 -1.85 -8.57 -21.03
C ALA A 230 -2.34 -7.11 -21.04
N ARG A 231 -3.27 -6.74 -20.14
CA ARG A 231 -3.76 -5.37 -19.98
C ARG A 231 -2.80 -4.44 -19.24
N LEU A 232 -1.74 -4.96 -18.60
CA LEU A 232 -0.74 -4.18 -17.89
C LEU A 232 0.53 -4.00 -18.73
N ARG A 233 1.31 -2.99 -18.41
CA ARG A 233 2.61 -2.71 -19.02
C ARG A 233 3.73 -3.19 -18.08
N PRO A 234 4.35 -4.35 -18.32
CA PRO A 234 5.52 -4.78 -17.56
C PRO A 234 6.68 -3.80 -17.75
N VAL A 235 7.38 -3.50 -16.65
CA VAL A 235 8.60 -2.68 -16.62
C VAL A 235 9.63 -3.44 -15.81
N TRP A 236 10.69 -3.86 -16.47
CA TRP A 236 11.71 -4.70 -15.87
C TRP A 236 12.86 -3.87 -15.31
N PHE A 237 13.20 -4.07 -14.05
CA PHE A 237 14.39 -3.48 -13.44
C PHE A 237 15.34 -4.56 -12.96
N GLY A 238 16.65 -4.27 -12.96
CA GLY A 238 17.65 -5.24 -12.52
C GLY A 238 19.06 -4.67 -12.49
N ILE A 239 19.98 -5.50 -12.06
CA ILE A 239 21.42 -5.23 -12.05
C ILE A 239 22.13 -6.13 -13.06
N GLU A 240 21.79 -7.43 -13.07
CA GLU A 240 22.44 -8.47 -13.88
C GLU A 240 21.69 -8.76 -15.20
N ALA A 241 20.37 -8.79 -15.15
CA ALA A 241 19.56 -9.23 -16.28
C ALA A 241 19.68 -8.31 -17.50
N GLU A 242 19.84 -8.94 -18.67
CA GLU A 242 19.79 -8.30 -19.98
C GLU A 242 18.85 -9.07 -20.92
N PRO A 243 17.87 -8.34 -21.54
CA PRO A 243 17.59 -6.91 -21.37
C PRO A 243 16.71 -6.63 -20.14
N ALA A 244 16.92 -5.46 -19.51
CA ALA A 244 15.97 -4.86 -18.57
C ALA A 244 15.75 -3.39 -18.95
N ASP A 245 14.54 -2.87 -18.68
CA ASP A 245 14.17 -1.49 -19.04
C ASP A 245 14.95 -0.46 -18.22
N VAL A 246 15.21 -0.78 -16.93
CA VAL A 246 15.93 0.10 -16.00
C VAL A 246 17.01 -0.72 -15.28
N ARG A 247 18.28 -0.37 -15.48
CA ARG A 247 19.42 -1.10 -14.89
C ARG A 247 20.30 -0.21 -14.04
N ALA A 248 20.89 -0.77 -12.98
CA ALA A 248 22.02 -0.15 -12.32
C ALA A 248 23.33 -0.73 -12.85
N VAL A 249 24.25 0.16 -13.25
CA VAL A 249 25.61 -0.16 -13.67
C VAL A 249 26.61 0.69 -12.88
N ASN A 250 27.90 0.31 -12.91
CA ASN A 250 28.97 1.05 -12.24
C ASN A 250 28.76 1.22 -10.73
N ILE A 251 28.19 0.21 -10.07
CA ILE A 251 27.85 0.26 -8.63
C ILE A 251 29.16 0.28 -7.81
N ARG A 252 29.27 1.29 -6.92
CA ARG A 252 30.40 1.48 -6.01
C ARG A 252 29.85 1.77 -4.60
N GLU A 253 30.14 0.87 -3.67
CA GLU A 253 29.79 1.04 -2.26
C GLU A 253 30.93 1.70 -1.50
N THR A 254 30.59 2.72 -0.69
CA THR A 254 31.50 3.35 0.27
C THR A 254 30.90 3.20 1.65
N GLN A 255 31.58 2.49 2.53
CA GLN A 255 31.04 2.09 3.85
C GLN A 255 30.46 3.24 4.67
N ASP A 256 31.03 4.44 4.58
CA ASP A 256 30.63 5.62 5.36
C ASP A 256 29.82 6.65 4.55
N ALA A 257 29.63 6.47 3.24
CA ALA A 257 29.05 7.48 2.36
C ALA A 257 27.85 6.99 1.54
N GLY A 258 27.53 5.70 1.53
CA GLY A 258 26.43 5.15 0.76
C GLY A 258 26.85 4.44 -0.52
N THR A 259 26.00 4.42 -1.53
CA THR A 259 26.23 3.72 -2.80
C THR A 259 26.04 4.65 -3.98
N ASP A 260 27.08 4.74 -4.82
CA ASP A 260 27.06 5.43 -6.12
C ASP A 260 26.80 4.42 -7.23
N PHE A 261 25.95 4.76 -8.18
CA PHE A 261 25.72 3.95 -9.37
C PHE A 261 25.15 4.79 -10.51
N THR A 262 25.12 4.21 -11.70
CA THR A 262 24.46 4.82 -12.86
C THR A 262 23.17 4.06 -13.16
N ILE A 263 22.04 4.74 -13.17
CA ILE A 263 20.80 4.22 -13.76
C ILE A 263 20.96 4.32 -15.28
N ARG A 264 20.78 3.19 -15.98
CA ARG A 264 20.63 3.13 -17.42
C ARG A 264 19.17 2.79 -17.72
N ASP A 265 18.43 3.78 -18.21
CA ASP A 265 17.02 3.65 -18.58
C ASP A 265 16.90 3.59 -20.11
N SER A 266 16.26 2.53 -20.63
CA SER A 266 16.08 2.31 -22.07
C SER A 266 15.26 3.41 -22.77
N GLU A 267 14.42 4.15 -22.01
CA GLU A 267 13.53 5.20 -22.52
C GLU A 267 14.12 6.60 -22.31
N TYR A 268 14.84 6.82 -21.18
CA TYR A 268 15.25 8.17 -20.76
C TYR A 268 16.78 8.40 -20.70
N GLY A 269 17.60 7.36 -20.97
CA GLY A 269 19.06 7.48 -20.97
C GLY A 269 19.72 7.20 -19.62
N GLU A 270 20.82 7.87 -19.33
CA GLU A 270 21.66 7.56 -18.17
C GLU A 270 21.62 8.68 -17.11
N PHE A 271 21.56 8.28 -15.83
CA PHE A 271 21.55 9.18 -14.67
C PHE A 271 22.54 8.67 -13.62
N SER A 272 23.45 9.54 -13.17
CA SER A 272 24.31 9.26 -12.01
C SER A 272 23.50 9.43 -10.73
N VAL A 273 23.57 8.46 -9.85
CA VAL A 273 22.78 8.40 -8.62
C VAL A 273 23.67 8.10 -7.43
N HIS A 274 23.40 8.79 -6.32
CA HIS A 274 23.90 8.46 -5.00
C HIS A 274 22.73 8.13 -4.08
N ILE A 275 22.81 7.02 -3.33
CA ILE A 275 21.87 6.71 -2.24
C ILE A 275 22.62 6.64 -0.90
N PRO A 276 22.06 7.21 0.20
CA PRO A 276 22.73 7.29 1.51
C PRO A 276 22.64 5.98 2.28
N THR A 277 22.81 4.85 1.60
CA THR A 277 22.76 3.50 2.19
C THR A 277 23.65 2.56 1.39
N VAL A 278 24.15 1.53 2.04
CA VAL A 278 25.01 0.53 1.45
C VAL A 278 24.24 -0.77 1.22
N GLY A 279 24.76 -1.57 0.31
CA GLY A 279 24.21 -2.88 0.03
C GLY A 279 23.47 -2.94 -1.31
N ARG A 280 23.84 -3.94 -2.08
CA ARG A 280 23.29 -4.17 -3.43
C ARG A 280 21.76 -4.30 -3.45
N HIS A 281 21.15 -4.81 -2.37
CA HIS A 281 19.71 -4.93 -2.24
C HIS A 281 18.99 -3.56 -2.24
N THR A 282 19.62 -2.52 -1.68
CA THR A 282 19.04 -1.17 -1.67
C THR A 282 19.09 -0.51 -3.05
N VAL A 283 20.03 -0.91 -3.90
CA VAL A 283 20.08 -0.48 -5.30
C VAL A 283 18.86 -1.01 -6.08
N TYR A 284 18.46 -2.28 -5.87
CA TYR A 284 17.22 -2.82 -6.45
C TYR A 284 15.99 -2.01 -6.00
N ASP A 285 15.89 -1.71 -4.70
CA ASP A 285 14.76 -0.96 -4.14
C ASP A 285 14.68 0.46 -4.72
N ALA A 286 15.84 1.11 -4.90
CA ALA A 286 15.95 2.44 -5.53
C ALA A 286 15.57 2.39 -7.02
N LEU A 287 16.04 1.36 -7.78
CA LEU A 287 15.65 1.17 -9.19
C LEU A 287 14.15 0.98 -9.35
N ALA A 288 13.53 0.17 -8.50
CA ALA A 288 12.09 -0.07 -8.53
C ALA A 288 11.29 1.22 -8.31
N ALA A 289 11.71 2.05 -7.35
CA ALA A 289 11.09 3.34 -7.06
C ALA A 289 11.22 4.32 -8.23
N TYR A 290 12.42 4.44 -8.79
CA TYR A 290 12.69 5.26 -9.98
C TYR A 290 11.84 4.80 -11.16
N ALA A 291 11.85 3.50 -11.47
CA ALA A 291 11.10 2.93 -12.58
C ALA A 291 9.59 3.19 -12.45
N ALA A 292 9.02 3.01 -11.26
CA ALA A 292 7.59 3.28 -11.05
C ALA A 292 7.25 4.76 -11.25
N ALA A 293 8.05 5.67 -10.70
CA ALA A 293 7.83 7.10 -10.80
C ALA A 293 7.92 7.60 -12.25
N THR A 294 8.95 7.20 -12.98
CA THR A 294 9.17 7.65 -14.37
C THR A 294 8.14 7.09 -15.32
N ARG A 295 7.71 5.83 -15.14
CA ARG A 295 6.65 5.23 -15.96
C ARG A 295 5.24 5.73 -15.62
N LEU A 296 5.09 6.49 -14.52
CA LEU A 296 3.92 7.31 -14.21
C LEU A 296 4.01 8.74 -14.76
N GLY A 297 5.07 9.06 -15.51
CA GLY A 297 5.26 10.34 -16.20
C GLY A 297 5.99 11.41 -15.38
N LEU A 298 6.61 11.05 -14.25
CA LEU A 298 7.42 12.00 -13.48
C LEU A 298 8.78 12.19 -14.14
N ASP A 299 9.34 13.40 -14.00
CA ASP A 299 10.62 13.77 -14.61
C ASP A 299 11.77 12.86 -14.14
N PRO A 300 12.50 12.19 -15.07
CA PRO A 300 13.51 11.20 -14.72
C PRO A 300 14.72 11.77 -13.99
N ALA A 301 15.16 12.97 -14.36
CA ALA A 301 16.32 13.61 -13.73
C ALA A 301 15.99 14.00 -12.28
N ARG A 302 14.79 14.54 -12.05
CA ARG A 302 14.31 14.87 -10.70
C ARG A 302 14.06 13.62 -9.86
N ALA A 303 13.52 12.56 -10.46
CA ALA A 303 13.28 11.27 -9.79
C ALA A 303 14.60 10.61 -9.36
N SER A 304 15.62 10.57 -10.26
CA SER A 304 16.94 10.02 -9.93
C SER A 304 17.65 10.82 -8.83
N ALA A 305 17.62 12.15 -8.89
CA ALA A 305 18.22 13.01 -7.86
C ALA A 305 17.51 12.88 -6.50
N ALA A 306 16.20 12.58 -6.49
CA ALA A 306 15.42 12.43 -5.25
C ALA A 306 15.75 11.16 -4.47
N LEU A 307 16.35 10.13 -5.09
CA LEU A 307 16.78 8.90 -4.40
C LEU A 307 17.79 9.19 -3.27
N ALA A 308 18.59 10.26 -3.40
CA ALA A 308 19.52 10.72 -2.36
C ALA A 308 18.82 11.21 -1.08
N ARG A 309 17.51 11.43 -1.11
CA ARG A 309 16.71 11.88 0.05
C ARG A 309 16.17 10.72 0.90
N TYR A 310 16.48 9.48 0.56
CA TYR A 310 16.13 8.31 1.36
C TYR A 310 16.67 8.45 2.80
N GLN A 311 15.83 8.12 3.81
CA GLN A 311 16.13 8.20 5.25
C GLN A 311 15.75 6.91 5.96
#